data_7c22b6854866371bc3e2527c586a0585
#
_entry.id   7c22b6854866371bc3e2527c586a0585
#
_cell.length_a   1.000
_cell.length_b   1.000
_cell.length_c   1.000
_cell.angle_alpha   90.00
_cell.angle_beta   90.00
_cell.angle_gamma   90.00
#
_symmetry.space_group_name_H-M   'P 1'
#
loop_
_entity.id
_entity.type
_entity.pdbx_description
1 polymer ?
#
loop_
_entity_poly.entity_id
_entity_poly.type
_entity_poly.pdbx_seq_one_letter_code
_entity_poly.pdbx_strand_id
1 'polypeptide(L)'
;KERERLEQEKKDSVQREQQAKQAAEQAERDRKAAEEKSIQDAARAKIDQENAVKAAEEKAIKDQQAKEADEQAEQERREANKQHVGKIRKEAKESLMEFVDEETAKKIVLAIHKNLIRNISITY
;
A
#
# COMPACT_ATOMS: atom_id res chain seq x y z
N LYS A 1 84.26 2.07 12.98
CA LYS A 1 83.22 1.02 13.19
C LYS A 1 82.11 1.43 14.20
N GLU A 2 82.49 2.00 15.32
CA GLU A 2 81.53 2.39 16.35
C GLU A 2 80.72 3.61 15.94
N ARG A 3 81.28 4.59 15.31
CA ARG A 3 80.61 5.79 14.73
C ARG A 3 79.61 5.41 13.62
N GLU A 4 79.96 4.50 12.79
CA GLU A 4 79.07 4.01 11.72
C GLU A 4 77.84 3.26 12.27
N ARG A 5 78.03 2.48 13.32
CA ARG A 5 76.91 1.80 14.01
C ARG A 5 75.97 2.82 14.66
N LEU A 6 76.49 3.83 15.34
CA LEU A 6 75.72 4.91 15.92
C LEU A 6 74.97 5.77 14.89
N GLU A 7 75.56 6.04 13.73
CA GLU A 7 74.90 6.74 12.64
C GLU A 7 73.77 5.88 12.03
N GLN A 8 74.00 4.60 11.84
CA GLN A 8 72.98 3.69 11.36
C GLN A 8 71.81 3.55 12.31
N GLU A 9 72.10 3.40 13.60
CA GLU A 9 71.10 3.32 14.65
C GLU A 9 70.25 4.60 14.76
N LYS A 10 70.83 5.77 14.58
CA LYS A 10 70.12 7.06 14.51
C LYS A 10 69.24 7.14 13.27
N LYS A 11 69.74 6.72 12.09
CA LYS A 11 68.95 6.67 10.86
C LYS A 11 67.78 5.75 10.98
N ASP A 12 67.98 4.56 11.53
CA ASP A 12 66.93 3.58 11.73
C ASP A 12 65.87 4.04 12.76
N SER A 13 66.32 4.77 13.81
CA SER A 13 65.41 5.38 14.79
C SER A 13 64.54 6.47 14.15
N VAL A 14 65.15 7.39 13.38
CA VAL A 14 64.42 8.46 12.67
C VAL A 14 63.43 7.87 11.65
N GLN A 15 63.87 6.85 10.93
CA GLN A 15 63.00 6.18 9.96
C GLN A 15 61.80 5.51 10.63
N ARG A 16 62.00 4.81 11.75
CA ARG A 16 60.90 4.19 12.53
C ARG A 16 59.96 5.27 13.09
N GLU A 17 60.48 6.38 13.57
CA GLU A 17 59.66 7.48 14.05
C GLU A 17 58.81 8.10 12.95
N GLN A 18 59.40 8.32 11.76
CA GLN A 18 58.66 8.81 10.60
C GLN A 18 57.59 7.85 10.14
N GLN A 19 57.89 6.56 10.06
CA GLN A 19 56.90 5.53 9.71
C GLN A 19 55.77 5.44 10.76
N ALA A 20 56.10 5.55 12.04
CA ALA A 20 55.09 5.57 13.10
C ALA A 20 54.17 6.80 13.00
N LYS A 21 54.72 7.99 12.72
CA LYS A 21 53.92 9.21 12.48
C LYS A 21 53.01 9.08 11.26
N GLN A 22 53.52 8.61 10.14
CA GLN A 22 52.74 8.40 8.96
C GLN A 22 51.63 7.38 9.18
N ALA A 23 51.91 6.26 9.85
CA ALA A 23 50.90 5.27 10.18
C ALA A 23 49.82 5.83 11.13
N ALA A 24 50.22 6.63 12.15
CA ALA A 24 49.28 7.28 13.05
C ALA A 24 48.36 8.31 12.31
N GLU A 25 48.94 9.13 11.43
CA GLU A 25 48.17 10.07 10.60
C GLU A 25 47.20 9.35 9.68
N GLN A 26 47.66 8.27 9.06
CA GLN A 26 46.78 7.47 8.17
C GLN A 26 45.63 6.83 8.95
N ALA A 27 45.94 6.23 10.10
CA ALA A 27 44.93 5.65 10.98
C ALA A 27 43.89 6.68 11.47
N GLU A 28 44.31 7.90 11.74
CA GLU A 28 43.41 8.98 12.13
C GLU A 28 42.53 9.44 10.98
N ARG A 29 43.10 9.56 9.76
CA ARG A 29 42.31 9.86 8.54
C ARG A 29 41.29 8.77 8.26
N ASP A 30 41.69 7.52 8.33
CA ASP A 30 40.80 6.37 8.07
C ASP A 30 39.68 6.33 9.13
N ARG A 31 39.99 6.61 10.40
CA ARG A 31 38.97 6.68 11.46
C ARG A 31 37.97 7.80 11.21
N LYS A 32 38.45 9.01 10.86
CA LYS A 32 37.55 10.14 10.52
C LYS A 32 36.69 9.87 9.32
N ALA A 33 37.25 9.26 8.28
CA ALA A 33 36.50 8.88 7.08
C ALA A 33 35.42 7.82 7.40
N ALA A 34 35.75 6.83 8.23
CA ALA A 34 34.81 5.82 8.66
C ALA A 34 33.67 6.41 9.53
N GLU A 35 33.99 7.32 10.42
CA GLU A 35 33.02 8.02 11.27
C GLU A 35 32.07 8.89 10.42
N GLU A 36 32.60 9.66 9.48
CA GLU A 36 31.82 10.48 8.55
C GLU A 36 30.89 9.62 7.68
N LYS A 37 31.41 8.52 7.16
CA LYS A 37 30.62 7.56 6.39
C LYS A 37 29.49 6.95 7.23
N SER A 38 29.77 6.59 8.48
CA SER A 38 28.77 6.05 9.40
C SER A 38 27.65 7.05 9.67
N ILE A 39 27.99 8.33 9.86
CA ILE A 39 26.99 9.41 10.04
C ILE A 39 26.13 9.59 8.80
N GLN A 40 26.76 9.61 7.62
CA GLN A 40 26.04 9.73 6.35
C GLN A 40 25.10 8.52 6.10
N ASP A 41 25.58 7.31 6.35
CA ASP A 41 24.79 6.08 6.18
C ASP A 41 23.59 6.07 7.15
N ALA A 42 23.79 6.49 8.39
CA ALA A 42 22.71 6.62 9.38
C ALA A 42 21.67 7.67 8.97
N ALA A 43 22.12 8.83 8.49
CA ALA A 43 21.23 9.87 7.99
C ALA A 43 20.41 9.40 6.78
N ARG A 44 21.05 8.69 5.85
CA ARG A 44 20.40 8.12 4.67
C ARG A 44 19.35 7.06 5.04
N ALA A 45 19.72 6.15 5.96
CA ALA A 45 18.82 5.13 6.45
C ALA A 45 17.56 5.74 7.11
N LYS A 46 17.72 6.84 7.84
CA LYS A 46 16.60 7.56 8.45
C LYS A 46 15.66 8.18 7.40
N ILE A 47 16.23 8.82 6.38
CA ILE A 47 15.43 9.38 5.26
C ILE A 47 14.68 8.26 4.52
N ASP A 48 15.35 7.15 4.22
CA ASP A 48 14.74 6.00 3.54
C ASP A 48 13.60 5.41 4.36
N GLN A 49 13.75 5.33 5.68
CA GLN A 49 12.71 4.89 6.60
C GLN A 49 11.51 5.85 6.60
N GLU A 50 11.74 7.16 6.68
CA GLU A 50 10.67 8.16 6.63
C GLU A 50 9.91 8.11 5.30
N ASN A 51 10.62 7.96 4.19
CA ASN A 51 10.00 7.81 2.87
C ASN A 51 9.19 6.53 2.75
N ALA A 52 9.67 5.42 3.30
CA ALA A 52 8.94 4.15 3.33
C ALA A 52 7.64 4.25 4.14
N VAL A 53 7.67 4.92 5.28
CA VAL A 53 6.48 5.18 6.11
C VAL A 53 5.46 6.02 5.36
N LYS A 54 5.88 7.13 4.74
CA LYS A 54 5.00 7.98 3.93
C LYS A 54 4.36 7.23 2.77
N ALA A 55 5.15 6.43 2.05
CA ALA A 55 4.64 5.62 0.94
C ALA A 55 3.61 4.58 1.41
N ALA A 56 3.83 3.96 2.58
CA ALA A 56 2.88 3.02 3.17
C ALA A 56 1.57 3.71 3.59
N GLU A 57 1.65 4.89 4.19
CA GLU A 57 0.48 5.70 4.57
C GLU A 57 -0.34 6.13 3.34
N GLU A 58 0.32 6.64 2.30
CA GLU A 58 -0.35 7.01 1.05
C GLU A 58 -1.05 5.81 0.39
N LYS A 59 -0.39 4.66 0.39
CA LYS A 59 -1.00 3.42 -0.13
C LYS A 59 -2.21 3.01 0.69
N ALA A 60 -2.13 3.06 2.01
CA ALA A 60 -3.24 2.72 2.89
C ALA A 60 -4.45 3.64 2.66
N ILE A 61 -4.23 4.94 2.49
CA ILE A 61 -5.28 5.92 2.18
C ILE A 61 -5.92 5.61 0.83
N LYS A 62 -5.14 5.34 -0.21
CA LYS A 62 -5.65 4.98 -1.54
C LYS A 62 -6.46 3.69 -1.52
N ASP A 63 -5.98 2.66 -0.82
CA ASP A 63 -6.67 1.39 -0.69
C ASP A 63 -8.01 1.57 0.05
N GLN A 64 -8.04 2.38 1.10
CA GLN A 64 -9.27 2.70 1.83
C GLN A 64 -10.27 3.46 0.95
N GLN A 65 -9.82 4.47 0.22
CA GLN A 65 -10.68 5.23 -0.70
C GLN A 65 -11.24 4.36 -1.82
N ALA A 66 -10.43 3.46 -2.39
CA ALA A 66 -10.87 2.52 -3.41
C ALA A 66 -11.95 1.56 -2.85
N LYS A 67 -11.76 1.06 -1.64
CA LYS A 67 -12.72 0.20 -0.96
C LYS A 67 -14.06 0.91 -0.72
N GLU A 68 -14.02 2.13 -0.20
CA GLU A 68 -15.22 2.95 0.02
C GLU A 68 -15.97 3.25 -1.28
N ALA A 69 -15.24 3.57 -2.36
CA ALA A 69 -15.83 3.80 -3.68
C ALA A 69 -16.51 2.54 -4.23
N ASP A 70 -15.88 1.36 -4.07
CA ASP A 70 -16.45 0.09 -4.49
C ASP A 70 -17.73 -0.26 -3.69
N GLU A 71 -17.71 -0.03 -2.38
CA GLU A 71 -18.88 -0.25 -1.51
C GLU A 71 -20.05 0.67 -1.90
N GLN A 72 -19.78 1.94 -2.17
CA GLN A 72 -20.80 2.89 -2.64
C GLN A 72 -21.37 2.48 -3.99
N ALA A 73 -20.53 2.13 -4.95
CA ALA A 73 -20.95 1.68 -6.27
C ALA A 73 -21.80 0.42 -6.19
N GLU A 74 -21.47 -0.51 -5.30
CA GLU A 74 -22.27 -1.71 -5.08
C GLU A 74 -23.62 -1.41 -4.44
N GLN A 75 -23.67 -0.51 -3.47
CA GLN A 75 -24.94 -0.07 -2.86
C GLN A 75 -25.86 0.61 -3.88
N GLU A 76 -25.32 1.54 -4.68
CA GLU A 76 -26.08 2.20 -5.74
C GLU A 76 -26.63 1.21 -6.77
N ARG A 77 -25.82 0.22 -7.15
CA ARG A 77 -26.26 -0.84 -8.08
C ARG A 77 -27.37 -1.69 -7.49
N ARG A 78 -27.26 -2.07 -6.21
CA ARG A 78 -28.31 -2.84 -5.52
C ARG A 78 -29.61 -2.05 -5.41
N GLU A 79 -29.53 -0.77 -5.10
CA GLU A 79 -30.67 0.11 -4.98
C GLU A 79 -31.36 0.35 -6.32
N ALA A 80 -30.59 0.62 -7.38
CA ALA A 80 -31.10 0.73 -8.74
C ALA A 80 -31.77 -0.57 -9.22
N ASN A 81 -31.18 -1.73 -8.86
CA ASN A 81 -31.78 -3.02 -9.18
C ASN A 81 -33.10 -3.26 -8.43
N LYS A 82 -33.21 -2.90 -7.16
CA LYS A 82 -34.45 -2.96 -6.39
C LYS A 82 -35.54 -2.09 -7.01
N GLN A 83 -35.21 -0.87 -7.39
CA GLN A 83 -36.14 0.06 -8.05
C GLN A 83 -36.61 -0.49 -9.40
N HIS A 84 -35.70 -1.04 -10.20
CA HIS A 84 -36.02 -1.65 -11.48
C HIS A 84 -36.96 -2.84 -11.33
N VAL A 85 -36.64 -3.77 -10.43
CA VAL A 85 -37.50 -4.93 -10.12
C VAL A 85 -38.86 -4.48 -9.60
N GLY A 86 -38.89 -3.50 -8.71
CA GLY A 86 -40.14 -2.93 -8.18
C GLY A 86 -41.01 -2.31 -9.26
N LYS A 87 -40.42 -1.57 -10.22
CA LYS A 87 -41.12 -0.98 -11.36
C LYS A 87 -41.73 -2.02 -12.26
N ILE A 88 -40.97 -3.05 -12.63
CA ILE A 88 -41.47 -4.15 -13.51
C ILE A 88 -42.59 -4.92 -12.82
N ARG A 89 -42.47 -5.19 -11.52
CA ARG A 89 -43.54 -5.86 -10.76
C ARG A 89 -44.81 -5.03 -10.69
N LYS A 90 -44.68 -3.71 -10.54
CA LYS A 90 -45.80 -2.78 -10.55
C LYS A 90 -46.50 -2.74 -11.92
N GLU A 91 -45.75 -2.67 -13.01
CA GLU A 91 -46.31 -2.72 -14.38
C GLU A 91 -47.01 -4.04 -14.64
N ALA A 92 -46.47 -5.16 -14.21
CA ALA A 92 -47.10 -6.47 -14.33
C ALA A 92 -48.41 -6.53 -13.52
N LYS A 93 -48.43 -5.98 -12.29
CA LYS A 93 -49.62 -5.86 -11.48
C LYS A 93 -50.72 -5.02 -12.18
N GLU A 94 -50.36 -3.85 -12.68
CA GLU A 94 -51.28 -2.96 -13.37
C GLU A 94 -51.87 -3.59 -14.63
N SER A 95 -51.08 -4.34 -15.39
CA SER A 95 -51.58 -5.09 -16.56
C SER A 95 -52.57 -6.20 -16.16
N LEU A 96 -52.32 -6.87 -15.03
CA LEU A 96 -53.23 -7.89 -14.51
C LEU A 96 -54.52 -7.31 -13.92
N MET A 97 -54.49 -6.07 -13.46
CA MET A 97 -55.69 -5.38 -12.94
C MET A 97 -56.79 -5.12 -14.02
N GLU A 98 -56.46 -5.24 -15.29
CA GLU A 98 -57.46 -5.24 -16.36
C GLU A 98 -58.33 -6.50 -16.37
N PHE A 99 -57.85 -7.60 -15.78
CA PHE A 99 -58.49 -8.90 -15.77
C PHE A 99 -58.99 -9.38 -14.40
N VAL A 100 -58.31 -8.93 -13.35
CA VAL A 100 -58.54 -9.31 -11.94
C VAL A 100 -58.48 -8.10 -11.04
N ASP A 101 -58.97 -8.23 -9.81
CA ASP A 101 -58.86 -7.20 -8.76
C ASP A 101 -57.40 -6.99 -8.30
N GLU A 102 -57.14 -5.89 -7.61
CA GLU A 102 -55.80 -5.51 -7.16
C GLU A 102 -55.16 -6.54 -6.23
N GLU A 103 -55.90 -7.11 -5.26
CA GLU A 103 -55.39 -8.10 -4.34
C GLU A 103 -54.97 -9.39 -5.05
N THR A 104 -55.78 -9.85 -5.98
CA THR A 104 -55.45 -11.01 -6.80
C THR A 104 -54.29 -10.77 -7.71
N ALA A 105 -54.19 -9.59 -8.33
CA ALA A 105 -53.03 -9.17 -9.13
C ALA A 105 -51.76 -9.19 -8.32
N LYS A 106 -51.70 -8.63 -7.10
CA LYS A 106 -50.56 -8.66 -6.18
C LYS A 106 -50.13 -10.10 -5.85
N LYS A 107 -51.10 -10.98 -5.56
CA LYS A 107 -50.81 -12.39 -5.25
C LYS A 107 -50.21 -13.11 -6.44
N ILE A 108 -50.71 -12.88 -7.66
CA ILE A 108 -50.19 -13.49 -8.87
C ILE A 108 -48.79 -13.03 -9.17
N VAL A 109 -48.51 -11.73 -9.11
CA VAL A 109 -47.17 -11.17 -9.35
C VAL A 109 -46.17 -11.70 -8.31
N LEU A 110 -46.55 -11.77 -7.05
CA LEU A 110 -45.70 -12.32 -6.00
C LEU A 110 -45.43 -13.82 -6.20
N ALA A 111 -46.44 -14.59 -6.60
CA ALA A 111 -46.30 -16.00 -6.89
C ALA A 111 -45.39 -16.26 -8.09
N ILE A 112 -45.47 -15.44 -9.15
CA ILE A 112 -44.57 -15.52 -10.31
C ILE A 112 -43.14 -15.17 -9.89
N HIS A 113 -42.96 -14.10 -9.12
CA HIS A 113 -41.63 -13.68 -8.64
C HIS A 113 -40.97 -14.76 -7.79
N LYS A 114 -41.74 -15.49 -6.99
CA LYS A 114 -41.26 -16.61 -6.16
C LYS A 114 -41.14 -17.93 -6.90
N ASN A 115 -41.40 -17.93 -8.25
CA ASN A 115 -41.40 -19.13 -9.06
C ASN A 115 -42.40 -20.23 -8.62
N LEU A 116 -43.52 -19.83 -8.06
CA LEU A 116 -44.55 -20.74 -7.61
C LEU A 116 -45.49 -21.21 -8.76
N ILE A 117 -45.50 -20.47 -9.85
CA ILE A 117 -46.29 -20.80 -11.06
C ILE A 117 -45.32 -21.30 -12.13
N ARG A 118 -45.56 -22.55 -12.58
CA ARG A 118 -44.74 -23.20 -13.60
C ARG A 118 -44.96 -22.55 -14.98
N ASN A 119 -43.90 -22.46 -15.76
CA ASN A 119 -43.88 -21.95 -17.12
C ASN A 119 -44.28 -20.47 -17.27
N ILE A 120 -44.30 -19.72 -16.19
CA ILE A 120 -44.54 -18.28 -16.17
C ILE A 120 -43.41 -17.60 -15.42
N SER A 121 -42.85 -16.55 -15.99
CA SER A 121 -41.81 -15.75 -15.37
C SER A 121 -41.95 -14.27 -15.72
N ILE A 122 -41.39 -13.40 -14.85
CA ILE A 122 -41.29 -11.97 -15.16
C ILE A 122 -39.85 -11.72 -15.66
N THR A 123 -39.74 -10.99 -16.77
CA THR A 123 -38.47 -10.55 -17.33
C THR A 123 -38.13 -9.16 -16.76
N TYR A 124 -36.96 -9.03 -16.13
CA TYR A 124 -36.47 -7.81 -15.49
C TYR A 124 -35.47 -7.06 -16.37
#